data_fd34f3fe3d0cd30c3d2f494c86ba8da0
#
_entry.id   fd34f3fe3d0cd30c3d2f494c86ba8da0
#
_cell.length_a   1.000
_cell.length_b   1.000
_cell.length_c   1.000
_cell.angle_alpha   90.00
_cell.angle_beta   90.00
_cell.angle_gamma   90.00
#
_symmetry.space_group_name_H-M   'P 1'
#
loop_
_entity.id
_entity.type
_entity.pdbx_description
1 polymer ?
#
loop_
_entity_poly.entity_id
_entity_poly.type
_entity_poly.pdbx_seq_one_letter_code
_entity_poly.pdbx_strand_id
1 'polypeptide(L)'
;MSLRVATTAALALVASASLGATRPDGLGDVVDIQHWSYPAFSRVVIQLSEPALATVGEVPADPAGDKPARLYFDVPGMWVGRRFATPIRVGDGLLRQVRVGQNTLDTARVVLDIERYGRHRVMELAAPARIVVDVFAPRQQAGGAGGGRAEQHGAPEHGAELLPMDLRPVRVVVVDAGHGGRDPGAIGVGGLREKDVTLALAKTLRKSLRARGFEVVLTRDRDRTLSLEERTAIAEGAGGDVFVSVHANASPRAELAGVELFTLQENAERQTLRLAARENGVAPAEVDPLQRLLARLRLTEAGARSSLLAKQVHREIASGMGERWPSAREPALKQGPFYVLYLSDMPALLIEAGFVTHRDDAYRLRDPEYLRAMAEEIAKGVERFRDEVAPLVAERRP
;
A
#
# COMPACT_ATOMS: atom_id res chain seq x y z
N MET A 1 18.42 50.64 20.62
CA MET A 1 17.93 49.64 21.61
C MET A 1 17.04 48.67 20.89
N SER A 2 17.59 47.58 20.45
CA SER A 2 16.89 46.59 19.59
C SER A 2 16.70 45.30 20.42
N LEU A 3 15.44 45.03 20.74
CA LEU A 3 15.03 43.87 21.56
C LEU A 3 15.08 42.61 20.67
N ARG A 4 16.07 41.74 20.93
CA ARG A 4 16.13 40.39 20.32
C ARG A 4 15.22 39.47 21.17
N VAL A 5 14.11 39.05 20.59
CA VAL A 5 13.28 38.00 21.16
C VAL A 5 13.97 36.67 20.81
N ALA A 6 14.55 36.05 21.80
CA ALA A 6 15.09 34.69 21.70
C ALA A 6 13.92 33.70 21.84
N THR A 7 13.49 33.10 20.76
CA THR A 7 12.56 31.97 20.78
C THR A 7 13.33 30.71 21.20
N THR A 8 13.24 30.37 22.46
CA THR A 8 13.82 29.15 23.03
C THR A 8 12.91 27.97 22.60
N ALA A 9 13.27 27.26 21.56
CA ALA A 9 12.66 25.98 21.24
C ALA A 9 13.00 25.01 22.39
N ALA A 10 12.04 24.69 23.22
CA ALA A 10 12.19 23.70 24.28
C ALA A 10 12.40 22.32 23.65
N LEU A 11 13.63 21.86 23.69
CA LEU A 11 14.06 20.51 23.33
C LEU A 11 13.51 19.55 24.40
N ALA A 12 12.28 19.06 24.22
CA ALA A 12 11.75 18.01 25.09
C ALA A 12 12.57 16.73 24.86
N LEU A 13 13.50 16.50 25.75
CA LEU A 13 14.11 15.19 25.98
C LEU A 13 12.96 14.22 26.20
N VAL A 14 12.89 13.12 25.43
CA VAL A 14 12.07 11.97 25.82
C VAL A 14 12.74 11.41 27.08
N ALA A 15 12.49 12.06 28.19
CA ALA A 15 12.78 11.52 29.49
C ALA A 15 11.90 10.28 29.63
N SER A 16 12.50 9.17 30.02
CA SER A 16 11.82 7.98 30.52
C SER A 16 10.96 8.39 31.74
N ALA A 17 9.87 9.06 31.48
CA ALA A 17 8.94 9.48 32.49
C ALA A 17 8.03 8.32 32.82
N SER A 18 8.19 7.89 34.05
CA SER A 18 7.21 7.25 34.92
C SER A 18 6.99 5.75 34.77
N LEU A 19 7.86 5.02 35.43
CA LEU A 19 7.55 3.80 36.17
C LEU A 19 6.53 4.11 37.31
N GLY A 20 5.30 4.58 37.02
CA GLY A 20 4.35 4.85 38.08
C GLY A 20 3.08 5.60 37.71
N ALA A 21 2.93 6.17 36.52
CA ALA A 21 1.68 6.80 36.14
C ALA A 21 0.59 5.73 35.94
N THR A 22 -0.49 5.84 36.66
CA THR A 22 -1.71 5.07 36.38
C THR A 22 -2.25 5.50 35.04
N ARG A 23 -2.59 4.52 34.17
CA ARG A 23 -3.23 4.78 32.89
C ARG A 23 -4.52 5.58 33.12
N PRO A 24 -4.73 6.71 32.47
CA PRO A 24 -6.02 7.40 32.47
C PRO A 24 -7.08 6.54 31.79
N ASP A 25 -8.34 6.65 32.26
CA ASP A 25 -9.47 5.98 31.64
C ASP A 25 -9.77 6.54 30.24
N GLY A 26 -10.31 5.70 29.36
CA GLY A 26 -10.79 6.13 28.03
C GLY A 26 -9.69 6.30 26.97
N LEU A 27 -8.46 5.89 27.24
CA LEU A 27 -7.40 5.89 26.24
C LEU A 27 -7.35 4.56 25.50
N GLY A 28 -7.11 4.62 24.18
CA GLY A 28 -6.68 3.49 23.39
C GLY A 28 -5.23 3.08 23.68
N ASP A 29 -4.74 2.06 23.00
CA ASP A 29 -3.40 1.51 23.18
C ASP A 29 -2.60 1.54 21.87
N VAL A 30 -1.29 1.81 21.95
CA VAL A 30 -0.34 1.38 20.94
C VAL A 30 -0.12 -0.13 21.13
N VAL A 31 -0.69 -0.93 20.20
CA VAL A 31 -0.78 -2.38 20.32
C VAL A 31 0.49 -3.08 19.88
N ASP A 32 1.01 -2.70 18.70
CA ASP A 32 2.20 -3.32 18.10
C ASP A 32 2.91 -2.37 17.14
N ILE A 33 4.18 -2.67 16.86
CA ILE A 33 4.94 -2.01 15.80
C ILE A 33 5.63 -3.07 14.98
N GLN A 34 5.38 -3.02 13.68
CA GLN A 34 6.00 -3.89 12.69
C GLN A 34 6.79 -3.05 11.69
N HIS A 35 7.82 -3.63 11.09
CA HIS A 35 8.58 -2.97 10.04
C HIS A 35 9.03 -3.94 8.96
N TRP A 36 9.18 -3.42 7.75
CA TRP A 36 9.77 -4.10 6.59
C TRP A 36 10.80 -3.18 5.96
N SER A 37 11.96 -3.74 5.68
CA SER A 37 13.14 -2.99 5.23
C SER A 37 13.60 -3.46 3.87
N TYR A 38 13.86 -2.50 2.99
CA TYR A 38 14.39 -2.67 1.65
C TYR A 38 15.51 -1.65 1.40
N PRO A 39 16.41 -1.82 0.42
CA PRO A 39 17.58 -0.95 0.25
C PRO A 39 17.28 0.54 0.08
N ALA A 40 16.12 0.88 -0.53
CA ALA A 40 15.72 2.25 -0.80
C ALA A 40 14.44 2.69 -0.08
N PHE A 41 13.85 1.82 0.73
CA PHE A 41 12.53 2.03 1.31
C PHE A 41 12.36 1.20 2.59
N SER A 42 11.77 1.80 3.62
CA SER A 42 11.38 1.12 4.86
C SER A 42 9.97 1.50 5.25
N ARG A 43 9.15 0.53 5.61
CA ARG A 43 7.79 0.71 6.13
C ARG A 43 7.74 0.41 7.61
N VAL A 44 7.12 1.28 8.38
CA VAL A 44 6.78 1.07 9.78
C VAL A 44 5.27 1.12 9.93
N VAL A 45 4.69 0.12 10.61
CA VAL A 45 3.25 0.05 10.90
C VAL A 45 3.06 0.14 12.40
N ILE A 46 2.34 1.14 12.84
CA ILE A 46 1.97 1.38 14.24
C ILE A 46 0.53 0.90 14.40
N GLN A 47 0.34 -0.24 15.04
CA GLN A 47 -1.00 -0.80 15.30
C GLN A 47 -1.60 -0.16 16.54
N LEU A 48 -2.85 0.26 16.43
CA LEU A 48 -3.62 0.92 17.48
C LEU A 48 -4.84 0.08 17.85
N SER A 49 -5.35 0.24 19.08
CA SER A 49 -6.60 -0.40 19.53
C SER A 49 -7.85 0.29 18.96
N GLU A 50 -7.73 1.57 18.59
CA GLU A 50 -8.81 2.38 18.03
C GLU A 50 -8.25 3.42 17.05
N PRO A 51 -9.07 3.95 16.12
CA PRO A 51 -8.60 4.92 15.14
C PRO A 51 -8.12 6.22 15.79
N ALA A 52 -6.95 6.72 15.34
CA ALA A 52 -6.43 8.02 15.73
C ALA A 52 -5.67 8.66 14.57
N LEU A 53 -5.62 9.98 14.56
CA LEU A 53 -4.82 10.77 13.63
C LEU A 53 -3.51 11.15 14.31
N ALA A 54 -2.39 11.03 13.60
CA ALA A 54 -1.10 11.44 14.10
C ALA A 54 -0.73 12.85 13.67
N THR A 55 -0.17 13.62 14.60
CA THR A 55 0.55 14.85 14.25
C THR A 55 2.00 14.49 13.96
N VAL A 56 2.45 14.80 12.75
CA VAL A 56 3.81 14.48 12.29
C VAL A 56 4.72 15.69 12.48
N GLY A 57 5.93 15.44 12.99
CA GLY A 57 6.97 16.47 13.08
C GLY A 57 8.34 15.91 12.72
N GLU A 58 9.21 16.81 12.29
CA GLU A 58 10.58 16.50 11.88
C GLU A 58 11.58 17.21 12.78
N VAL A 59 12.66 16.53 13.14
CA VAL A 59 13.81 17.11 13.81
C VAL A 59 15.04 16.85 12.95
N PRO A 60 15.71 17.89 12.44
CA PRO A 60 16.92 17.73 11.64
C PRO A 60 18.03 17.00 12.40
N ALA A 61 18.95 16.40 11.67
CA ALA A 61 20.17 15.86 12.25
C ALA A 61 20.98 16.95 12.95
N ASP A 62 21.56 16.61 14.09
CA ASP A 62 22.52 17.46 14.79
C ASP A 62 23.91 16.76 14.74
N PRO A 63 24.74 17.08 13.73
CA PRO A 63 26.04 16.46 13.56
C PRO A 63 26.99 16.74 14.75
N ALA A 64 26.86 17.92 15.39
CA ALA A 64 27.68 18.30 16.53
C ALA A 64 27.35 17.47 17.79
N GLY A 65 26.10 17.03 17.91
CA GLY A 65 25.62 16.20 19.01
C GLY A 65 25.53 14.71 18.69
N ASP A 66 25.99 14.27 17.51
CA ASP A 66 25.85 12.87 17.00
C ASP A 66 24.39 12.36 17.08
N LYS A 67 23.46 13.26 16.77
CA LYS A 67 22.03 12.93 16.79
C LYS A 67 21.51 12.80 15.37
N PRO A 68 20.90 11.65 15.00
CA PRO A 68 20.32 11.46 13.68
C PRO A 68 19.12 12.36 13.46
N ALA A 69 18.73 12.55 12.20
CA ALA A 69 17.44 13.11 11.88
C ALA A 69 16.32 12.23 12.46
N ARG A 70 15.19 12.83 12.79
CA ARG A 70 14.06 12.12 13.41
C ARG A 70 12.74 12.56 12.81
N LEU A 71 11.88 11.59 12.54
CA LEU A 71 10.44 11.81 12.37
C LEU A 71 9.77 11.40 13.67
N TYR A 72 8.81 12.18 14.15
CA TYR A 72 7.99 11.78 15.28
C TYR A 72 6.51 11.92 14.96
N PHE A 73 5.73 11.06 15.58
CA PHE A 73 4.29 10.93 15.40
C PHE A 73 3.66 11.03 16.79
N ASP A 74 2.96 12.14 17.04
CA ASP A 74 2.15 12.32 18.25
C ASP A 74 0.75 11.79 17.97
N VAL A 75 0.35 10.79 18.74
CA VAL A 75 -0.94 10.10 18.60
C VAL A 75 -1.78 10.37 19.84
N PRO A 76 -2.68 11.38 19.79
CA PRO A 76 -3.57 11.72 20.90
C PRO A 76 -4.52 10.57 21.20
N GLY A 77 -4.96 10.47 22.45
CA GLY A 77 -5.88 9.45 22.91
C GLY A 77 -5.24 8.08 23.10
N MET A 78 -3.92 7.94 22.96
CA MET A 78 -3.23 6.65 23.01
C MET A 78 -2.32 6.50 24.22
N TRP A 79 -2.35 5.32 24.83
CA TRP A 79 -1.46 4.91 25.91
C TRP A 79 -0.37 3.99 25.40
N VAL A 80 0.85 4.16 25.95
CA VAL A 80 1.99 3.28 25.67
C VAL A 80 2.21 2.33 26.84
N GLY A 81 2.02 1.05 26.62
CA GLY A 81 2.31 0.03 27.59
C GLY A 81 3.82 -0.22 27.79
N ARG A 82 4.17 -1.02 28.79
CA ARG A 82 5.57 -1.43 29.11
C ARG A 82 6.26 -2.20 27.98
N ARG A 83 5.52 -2.72 27.01
CA ARG A 83 6.02 -3.49 25.87
C ARG A 83 7.10 -2.75 25.07
N PHE A 84 7.04 -1.42 25.03
CA PHE A 84 7.94 -0.57 24.25
C PHE A 84 9.02 0.14 25.10
N ALA A 85 9.35 -0.41 26.27
CA ALA A 85 10.37 0.15 27.15
C ALA A 85 11.78 0.17 26.51
N THR A 86 12.02 -0.67 25.53
CA THR A 86 13.27 -0.70 24.76
C THR A 86 13.02 -0.32 23.29
N PRO A 87 13.94 0.42 22.66
CA PRO A 87 13.84 0.74 21.25
C PRO A 87 13.82 -0.51 20.37
N ILE A 88 13.01 -0.48 19.32
CA ILE A 88 12.95 -1.51 18.28
C ILE A 88 14.07 -1.19 17.28
N ARG A 89 15.12 -2.03 17.26
CA ARG A 89 16.23 -1.86 16.32
C ARG A 89 15.80 -2.25 14.91
N VAL A 90 16.06 -1.38 13.94
CA VAL A 90 15.83 -1.62 12.50
C VAL A 90 17.16 -1.85 11.81
N GLY A 91 18.08 -0.87 11.80
CA GLY A 91 19.46 -1.02 11.34
C GLY A 91 19.57 -1.35 9.85
N ASP A 92 18.68 -0.83 9.00
CA ASP A 92 18.62 -1.15 7.58
C ASP A 92 19.34 -0.11 6.68
N GLY A 93 20.01 0.87 7.31
CA GLY A 93 20.69 1.96 6.64
C GLY A 93 19.77 3.11 6.20
N LEU A 94 18.47 3.02 6.44
CA LEU A 94 17.50 4.13 6.35
C LEU A 94 17.03 4.52 7.74
N LEU A 95 16.60 3.54 8.52
CA LEU A 95 16.14 3.68 9.90
C LEU A 95 17.12 2.98 10.84
N ARG A 96 17.57 3.71 11.87
CA ARG A 96 18.37 3.13 12.96
C ARG A 96 17.49 2.32 13.91
N GLN A 97 16.40 2.94 14.37
CA GLN A 97 15.48 2.34 15.34
C GLN A 97 14.15 3.09 15.39
N VAL A 98 13.14 2.44 15.99
CA VAL A 98 11.87 3.02 16.37
C VAL A 98 11.79 3.08 17.90
N ARG A 99 11.46 4.24 18.44
CA ARG A 99 11.24 4.46 19.87
C ARG A 99 9.80 4.85 20.12
N VAL A 100 9.22 4.34 21.18
CA VAL A 100 7.84 4.63 21.57
C VAL A 100 7.83 5.06 23.04
N GLY A 101 7.11 6.10 23.34
CA GLY A 101 6.99 6.62 24.70
C GLY A 101 5.73 7.45 24.90
N GLN A 102 5.34 7.61 26.16
CA GLN A 102 4.29 8.54 26.54
C GLN A 102 4.82 9.97 26.51
N ASN A 103 4.25 10.83 25.65
CA ASN A 103 4.68 12.22 25.52
C ASN A 103 3.95 13.12 26.52
N THR A 104 2.64 12.94 26.64
CA THR A 104 1.78 13.56 27.68
C THR A 104 0.91 12.45 28.30
N LEU A 105 0.09 12.77 29.30
CA LEU A 105 -0.78 11.79 29.95
C LEU A 105 -1.75 11.09 28.97
N ASP A 106 -2.06 11.73 27.84
CA ASP A 106 -3.05 11.27 26.87
C ASP A 106 -2.49 11.13 25.44
N THR A 107 -1.19 11.30 25.23
CA THR A 107 -0.59 11.31 23.90
C THR A 107 0.62 10.39 23.85
N ALA A 108 0.56 9.35 23.03
CA ALA A 108 1.71 8.53 22.67
C ALA A 108 2.59 9.22 21.65
N ARG A 109 3.92 9.05 21.73
CA ARG A 109 4.87 9.52 20.72
C ARG A 109 5.67 8.34 20.18
N VAL A 110 5.64 8.18 18.86
CA VAL A 110 6.51 7.25 18.12
C VAL A 110 7.58 8.05 17.41
N VAL A 111 8.85 7.68 17.55
CA VAL A 111 9.99 8.37 16.95
C VAL A 111 10.77 7.40 16.07
N LEU A 112 10.99 7.77 14.83
CA LEU A 112 11.86 7.10 13.89
C LEU A 112 13.22 7.82 13.88
N ASP A 113 14.29 7.16 14.30
CA ASP A 113 15.65 7.67 14.16
C ASP A 113 16.17 7.30 12.77
N ILE A 114 16.47 8.30 11.94
CA ILE A 114 16.71 8.13 10.50
C ILE A 114 18.19 8.32 10.18
N GLU A 115 18.77 7.37 9.44
CA GLU A 115 20.17 7.44 8.98
C GLU A 115 20.28 8.11 7.61
N ARG A 116 19.37 7.79 6.69
CA ARG A 116 19.28 8.42 5.35
C ARG A 116 17.85 8.82 5.08
N TYR A 117 17.64 10.05 4.69
CA TYR A 117 16.30 10.61 4.52
C TYR A 117 16.14 11.30 3.16
N GLY A 118 15.17 10.88 2.40
CA GLY A 118 14.74 11.55 1.18
C GLY A 118 13.34 12.15 1.35
N ARG A 119 12.36 11.31 1.60
CA ARG A 119 10.96 11.70 1.86
C ARG A 119 10.28 10.66 2.75
N HIS A 120 9.15 11.01 3.31
CA HIS A 120 8.27 10.05 3.97
C HIS A 120 6.83 10.16 3.44
N ARG A 121 6.02 9.17 3.79
CA ARG A 121 4.59 9.12 3.51
C ARG A 121 3.89 8.53 4.73
N VAL A 122 2.79 9.12 5.14
CA VAL A 122 1.96 8.65 6.25
C VAL A 122 0.59 8.28 5.74
N MET A 123 0.10 7.14 6.18
CA MET A 123 -1.21 6.61 5.84
C MET A 123 -1.90 6.11 7.10
N GLU A 124 -3.09 6.58 7.35
CA GLU A 124 -3.89 6.19 8.50
C GLU A 124 -5.04 5.29 8.05
N LEU A 125 -5.24 4.21 8.79
CA LEU A 125 -6.26 3.20 8.51
C LEU A 125 -7.09 3.02 9.77
N ALA A 126 -8.41 3.07 9.63
CA ALA A 126 -9.32 3.05 10.76
C ALA A 126 -9.67 1.63 11.24
N ALA A 127 -9.72 0.65 10.31
CA ALA A 127 -10.12 -0.70 10.67
C ALA A 127 -9.30 -1.78 9.91
N PRO A 128 -8.49 -2.59 10.58
CA PRO A 128 -8.03 -2.38 11.94
C PRO A 128 -7.19 -1.10 12.06
N ALA A 129 -7.31 -0.43 13.20
CA ALA A 129 -6.70 0.88 13.41
C ALA A 129 -5.16 0.83 13.36
N ARG A 130 -4.54 1.59 12.46
CA ARG A 130 -3.08 1.64 12.33
C ARG A 130 -2.60 2.85 11.54
N ILE A 131 -1.38 3.27 11.82
CA ILE A 131 -0.66 4.30 11.08
C ILE A 131 0.48 3.61 10.34
N VAL A 132 0.53 3.76 9.04
CA VAL A 132 1.58 3.22 8.16
C VAL A 132 2.49 4.37 7.75
N VAL A 133 3.79 4.23 8.03
CA VAL A 133 4.81 5.22 7.71
C VAL A 133 5.81 4.60 6.76
N ASP A 134 5.93 5.19 5.59
CA ASP A 134 6.94 4.84 4.59
C ASP A 134 8.06 5.87 4.62
N VAL A 135 9.30 5.41 4.73
CA VAL A 135 10.50 6.24 4.66
C VAL A 135 11.32 5.83 3.45
N PHE A 136 11.61 6.77 2.57
CA PHE A 136 12.35 6.53 1.34
C PHE A 136 13.75 7.11 1.42
N ALA A 137 14.72 6.41 0.81
CA ALA A 137 16.08 6.91 0.63
C ALA A 137 16.07 8.19 -0.25
N PRO A 138 17.08 9.07 -0.11
CA PRO A 138 17.33 10.12 -1.08
C PRO A 138 17.49 9.52 -2.47
N ARG A 139 16.89 10.16 -3.47
CA ARG A 139 17.09 9.76 -4.87
C ARG A 139 18.57 9.96 -5.24
N GLN A 140 19.24 8.91 -5.72
CA GLN A 140 20.51 9.07 -6.38
C GLN A 140 20.25 9.79 -7.72
N GLN A 141 20.73 11.01 -7.86
CA GLN A 141 20.79 11.67 -9.16
C GLN A 141 21.66 10.81 -10.06
N ALA A 142 21.10 10.28 -11.14
CA ALA A 142 21.87 9.63 -12.19
C ALA A 142 22.93 10.62 -12.69
N GLY A 143 24.19 10.24 -12.54
CA GLY A 143 25.40 11.06 -12.62
C GLY A 143 25.37 12.16 -13.67
N GLY A 144 25.43 13.41 -13.18
CA GLY A 144 25.89 14.58 -13.88
C GLY A 144 26.90 15.28 -12.97
N ALA A 145 28.18 15.28 -13.36
CA ALA A 145 29.22 16.04 -12.69
C ALA A 145 28.90 17.53 -12.82
N GLY A 146 28.49 18.18 -11.75
CA GLY A 146 28.26 19.61 -11.70
C GLY A 146 27.95 20.02 -10.26
N GLY A 147 28.96 20.63 -9.61
CA GLY A 147 28.83 21.18 -8.27
C GLY A 147 27.76 22.26 -8.22
N GLY A 148 26.66 22.00 -7.56
CA GLY A 148 25.58 22.93 -7.24
C GLY A 148 25.35 22.96 -5.75
N ARG A 149 25.49 24.15 -5.20
CA ARG A 149 25.28 24.56 -3.82
C ARG A 149 23.93 24.03 -3.30
N ALA A 150 23.94 23.39 -2.15
CA ALA A 150 22.71 23.00 -1.45
C ALA A 150 21.90 24.27 -1.12
N GLU A 151 20.80 24.46 -1.81
CA GLU A 151 19.76 25.40 -1.41
C GLU A 151 18.96 24.79 -0.26
N GLN A 152 19.01 25.45 0.87
CA GLN A 152 18.18 25.18 2.04
C GLN A 152 16.74 25.53 1.68
N HIS A 153 15.93 24.55 1.37
CA HIS A 153 14.47 24.72 1.29
C HIS A 153 13.90 24.67 2.69
N GLY A 154 13.28 25.77 3.10
CA GLY A 154 12.52 25.90 4.33
C GLY A 154 11.37 24.89 4.36
N ALA A 155 10.95 24.54 5.59
CA ALA A 155 9.85 23.62 5.84
C ALA A 155 8.58 24.03 5.06
N PRO A 156 7.90 23.13 4.35
CA PRO A 156 6.63 23.45 3.71
C PRO A 156 5.56 23.62 4.78
N GLU A 157 4.89 24.76 4.73
CA GLU A 157 3.63 25.00 5.42
C GLU A 157 2.58 23.97 4.96
N HIS A 158 1.69 23.59 5.86
CA HIS A 158 0.61 22.63 5.70
C HIS A 158 -0.12 22.72 4.37
N GLY A 159 0.22 21.89 3.46
CA GLY A 159 -0.34 21.68 2.15
C GLY A 159 0.60 20.72 1.44
N ALA A 160 0.30 19.40 1.47
CA ALA A 160 1.06 18.43 0.70
C ALA A 160 0.96 18.83 -0.76
N GLU A 161 1.93 19.59 -1.25
CA GLU A 161 2.15 19.79 -2.67
C GLU A 161 2.49 18.41 -3.23
N LEU A 162 1.50 17.81 -3.90
CA LEU A 162 1.62 16.53 -4.57
C LEU A 162 2.68 16.69 -5.65
N LEU A 163 3.92 16.32 -5.32
CA LEU A 163 5.00 16.29 -6.28
C LEU A 163 4.55 15.46 -7.48
N PRO A 164 4.76 15.95 -8.72
CA PRO A 164 4.42 15.19 -9.92
C PRO A 164 5.04 13.81 -9.81
N MET A 165 4.21 12.74 -9.89
CA MET A 165 4.71 11.38 -9.94
C MET A 165 5.67 11.30 -11.12
N ASP A 166 6.93 10.95 -10.87
CA ASP A 166 7.90 10.77 -11.94
C ASP A 166 7.33 9.79 -12.96
N LEU A 167 7.04 10.29 -14.16
CA LEU A 167 6.68 9.47 -15.28
C LEU A 167 7.89 8.59 -15.64
N ARG A 168 7.95 7.40 -15.04
CA ARG A 168 8.97 6.40 -15.37
C ARG A 168 8.42 5.42 -16.40
N PRO A 169 9.28 4.89 -17.28
CA PRO A 169 8.90 3.77 -18.13
C PRO A 169 8.42 2.60 -17.29
N VAL A 170 7.33 1.97 -17.67
CA VAL A 170 6.82 0.77 -16.98
C VAL A 170 7.73 -0.41 -17.30
N ARG A 171 8.50 -0.88 -16.33
CA ARG A 171 9.45 -1.99 -16.44
C ARG A 171 9.14 -3.11 -15.44
N VAL A 172 8.88 -2.74 -14.19
CA VAL A 172 8.66 -3.67 -13.08
C VAL A 172 7.16 -3.78 -12.80
N VAL A 173 6.61 -4.97 -13.00
CA VAL A 173 5.22 -5.29 -12.65
C VAL A 173 5.22 -6.16 -11.41
N VAL A 174 4.54 -5.69 -10.36
CA VAL A 174 4.33 -6.50 -9.17
C VAL A 174 2.98 -7.19 -9.27
N VAL A 175 2.99 -8.51 -9.18
CA VAL A 175 1.79 -9.34 -9.18
C VAL A 175 1.55 -9.86 -7.77
N ASP A 176 0.45 -9.45 -7.19
CA ASP A 176 0.01 -9.89 -5.87
C ASP A 176 -0.96 -11.07 -6.01
N ALA A 177 -0.63 -12.19 -5.39
CA ALA A 177 -1.54 -13.32 -5.25
C ALA A 177 -2.31 -13.15 -3.94
N GLY A 178 -3.60 -12.82 -3.99
CA GLY A 178 -4.43 -12.61 -2.81
C GLY A 178 -4.42 -13.80 -1.86
N HIS A 179 -4.65 -13.56 -0.57
CA HIS A 179 -4.69 -14.57 0.50
C HIS A 179 -3.41 -15.41 0.65
N GLY A 180 -3.49 -16.57 1.27
CA GLY A 180 -2.35 -17.50 1.41
C GLY A 180 -2.05 -17.92 2.86
N GLY A 181 -1.41 -19.07 3.01
CA GLY A 181 -1.08 -19.66 4.30
C GLY A 181 -2.33 -19.97 5.13
N ARG A 182 -2.47 -19.32 6.29
CA ARG A 182 -3.62 -19.48 7.20
C ARG A 182 -4.92 -18.86 6.67
N ASP A 183 -4.82 -17.94 5.73
CA ASP A 183 -5.95 -17.31 5.08
C ASP A 183 -6.29 -18.04 3.78
N PRO A 184 -7.35 -18.86 3.74
CA PRO A 184 -7.75 -19.58 2.52
C PRO A 184 -8.39 -18.66 1.47
N GLY A 185 -8.79 -17.44 1.83
CA GLY A 185 -9.75 -16.64 1.08
C GLY A 185 -11.13 -17.31 1.07
N ALA A 186 -11.92 -17.04 0.05
CA ALA A 186 -13.20 -17.70 -0.13
C ALA A 186 -13.03 -19.20 -0.44
N ILE A 187 -13.97 -20.00 0.05
CA ILE A 187 -14.10 -21.43 -0.26
C ILE A 187 -15.39 -21.63 -1.05
N GLY A 188 -15.22 -22.03 -2.31
CA GLY A 188 -16.31 -22.15 -3.26
C GLY A 188 -16.75 -23.58 -3.53
N VAL A 189 -17.39 -23.75 -4.68
CA VAL A 189 -17.94 -25.03 -5.15
C VAL A 189 -16.87 -26.13 -5.14
N GLY A 190 -17.20 -27.29 -4.55
CA GLY A 190 -16.29 -28.43 -4.49
C GLY A 190 -15.01 -28.16 -3.71
N GLY A 191 -15.04 -27.27 -2.71
CA GLY A 191 -13.90 -26.95 -1.84
C GLY A 191 -12.80 -26.14 -2.55
N LEU A 192 -13.08 -25.47 -3.66
CA LEU A 192 -12.11 -24.60 -4.36
C LEU A 192 -11.73 -23.43 -3.44
N ARG A 193 -10.46 -23.34 -3.06
CA ARG A 193 -9.94 -22.26 -2.23
C ARG A 193 -9.39 -21.14 -3.11
N GLU A 194 -9.77 -19.93 -2.81
CA GLU A 194 -9.32 -18.74 -3.51
C GLU A 194 -7.78 -18.62 -3.53
N LYS A 195 -7.11 -18.85 -2.40
CA LYS A 195 -5.64 -18.77 -2.30
C LYS A 195 -4.89 -19.66 -3.30
N ASP A 196 -5.48 -20.80 -3.69
CA ASP A 196 -4.85 -21.73 -4.62
C ASP A 196 -5.02 -21.22 -6.07
N VAL A 197 -6.20 -20.67 -6.39
CA VAL A 197 -6.50 -20.05 -7.69
C VAL A 197 -5.60 -18.83 -7.90
N THR A 198 -5.52 -17.94 -6.93
CA THR A 198 -4.75 -16.69 -7.04
C THR A 198 -3.26 -16.97 -7.20
N LEU A 199 -2.72 -17.98 -6.49
CA LEU A 199 -1.33 -18.39 -6.65
C LEU A 199 -1.05 -18.98 -8.03
N ALA A 200 -1.95 -19.82 -8.54
CA ALA A 200 -1.83 -20.40 -9.86
C ALA A 200 -1.88 -19.33 -10.97
N LEU A 201 -2.85 -18.41 -10.88
CA LEU A 201 -3.00 -17.30 -11.81
C LEU A 201 -1.79 -16.36 -11.77
N ALA A 202 -1.33 -15.96 -10.58
CA ALA A 202 -0.17 -15.08 -10.43
C ALA A 202 1.12 -15.69 -11.02
N LYS A 203 1.35 -16.99 -10.81
CA LYS A 203 2.49 -17.69 -11.43
C LYS A 203 2.40 -17.74 -12.94
N THR A 204 1.21 -17.90 -13.48
CA THR A 204 0.97 -17.92 -14.92
C THR A 204 1.13 -16.53 -15.51
N LEU A 205 0.56 -15.51 -14.85
CA LEU A 205 0.68 -14.09 -15.23
C LEU A 205 2.14 -13.62 -15.24
N ARG A 206 2.95 -14.05 -14.26
CA ARG A 206 4.40 -13.79 -14.29
C ARG A 206 5.07 -14.29 -15.57
N LYS A 207 4.69 -15.45 -16.07
CA LYS A 207 5.26 -16.00 -17.31
C LYS A 207 4.85 -15.16 -18.52
N SER A 208 3.56 -14.81 -18.63
CA SER A 208 3.02 -14.00 -19.73
C SER A 208 3.60 -12.59 -19.78
N LEU A 209 3.79 -11.95 -18.61
CA LEU A 209 4.41 -10.63 -18.51
C LEU A 209 5.91 -10.68 -18.85
N ARG A 210 6.65 -11.68 -18.36
CA ARG A 210 8.07 -11.85 -18.70
C ARG A 210 8.30 -12.08 -20.19
N ALA A 211 7.42 -12.82 -20.84
CA ALA A 211 7.48 -13.01 -22.30
C ALA A 211 7.29 -11.69 -23.08
N ARG A 212 6.74 -10.63 -22.45
CA ARG A 212 6.57 -9.28 -22.98
C ARG A 212 7.66 -8.29 -22.52
N GLY A 213 8.74 -8.81 -21.91
CA GLY A 213 9.90 -8.02 -21.52
C GLY A 213 9.77 -7.28 -20.19
N PHE A 214 8.76 -7.58 -19.36
CA PHE A 214 8.65 -7.00 -18.02
C PHE A 214 9.52 -7.76 -17.02
N GLU A 215 10.10 -7.02 -16.08
CA GLU A 215 10.53 -7.59 -14.81
C GLU A 215 9.31 -7.85 -13.95
N VAL A 216 9.23 -9.03 -13.34
CA VAL A 216 8.04 -9.40 -12.57
C VAL A 216 8.41 -9.91 -11.19
N VAL A 217 7.87 -9.26 -10.18
CA VAL A 217 7.97 -9.63 -8.78
C VAL A 217 6.61 -10.18 -8.32
N LEU A 218 6.62 -11.34 -7.67
CA LEU A 218 5.43 -11.86 -7.00
C LEU A 218 5.49 -11.50 -5.52
N THR A 219 4.39 -11.06 -4.93
CA THR A 219 4.31 -10.85 -3.47
C THR A 219 4.48 -12.18 -2.73
N ARG A 220 3.94 -13.28 -3.28
CA ARG A 220 4.21 -14.65 -2.84
C ARG A 220 4.29 -15.61 -4.02
N ASP A 221 5.22 -16.54 -3.95
CA ASP A 221 5.42 -17.63 -4.94
C ASP A 221 5.06 -19.01 -4.39
N ARG A 222 4.61 -19.07 -3.14
CA ARG A 222 4.20 -20.25 -2.40
C ARG A 222 3.03 -19.95 -1.47
N ASP A 223 2.48 -20.98 -0.85
CA ASP A 223 1.40 -20.83 0.12
C ASP A 223 1.97 -20.28 1.45
N ARG A 224 1.86 -18.95 1.64
CA ARG A 224 2.25 -18.24 2.86
C ARG A 224 1.31 -17.07 3.14
N THR A 225 1.11 -16.76 4.41
CA THR A 225 0.34 -15.59 4.85
C THR A 225 1.17 -14.32 4.67
N LEU A 226 0.56 -13.30 4.09
CA LEU A 226 1.09 -11.92 4.01
C LEU A 226 0.01 -10.94 4.46
N SER A 227 0.39 -9.94 5.23
CA SER A 227 -0.51 -8.79 5.50
C SER A 227 -0.61 -7.89 4.27
N LEU A 228 -1.62 -7.01 4.23
CA LEU A 228 -1.79 -6.04 3.14
C LEU A 228 -0.59 -5.07 3.07
N GLU A 229 -0.07 -4.67 4.23
CA GLU A 229 1.11 -3.82 4.35
C GLU A 229 2.37 -4.50 3.82
N GLU A 230 2.53 -5.81 4.10
CA GLU A 230 3.67 -6.58 3.61
C GLU A 230 3.63 -6.73 2.09
N ARG A 231 2.43 -6.99 1.50
CA ARG A 231 2.24 -7.08 0.04
C ARG A 231 2.69 -5.80 -0.67
N THR A 232 2.20 -4.66 -0.20
CA THR A 232 2.53 -3.37 -0.79
C THR A 232 3.95 -2.90 -0.44
N ALA A 233 4.50 -3.31 0.72
CA ALA A 233 5.91 -3.07 1.03
C ALA A 233 6.86 -3.86 0.10
N ILE A 234 6.51 -5.11 -0.27
CA ILE A 234 7.24 -5.86 -1.29
C ILE A 234 7.20 -5.12 -2.64
N ALA A 235 6.03 -4.57 -3.00
CA ALA A 235 5.86 -3.85 -4.26
C ALA A 235 6.72 -2.57 -4.32
N GLU A 236 6.68 -1.76 -3.27
CA GLU A 236 7.50 -0.54 -3.17
C GLU A 236 9.00 -0.87 -3.10
N GLY A 237 9.36 -1.89 -2.30
CA GLY A 237 10.74 -2.34 -2.15
C GLY A 237 11.35 -2.90 -3.43
N ALA A 238 10.54 -3.45 -4.31
CA ALA A 238 10.92 -3.89 -5.65
C ALA A 238 11.06 -2.74 -6.66
N GLY A 239 10.70 -1.51 -6.28
CA GLY A 239 10.63 -0.39 -7.20
C GLY A 239 9.58 -0.60 -8.30
N GLY A 240 8.43 -1.20 -7.94
CA GLY A 240 7.35 -1.51 -8.86
C GLY A 240 6.83 -0.28 -9.60
N ASP A 241 6.52 -0.43 -10.88
CA ASP A 241 5.90 0.60 -11.71
C ASP A 241 4.39 0.38 -11.88
N VAL A 242 3.94 -0.87 -11.68
CA VAL A 242 2.53 -1.29 -11.74
C VAL A 242 2.28 -2.39 -10.72
N PHE A 243 1.15 -2.32 -10.03
CA PHE A 243 0.69 -3.32 -9.08
C PHE A 243 -0.61 -3.98 -9.59
N VAL A 244 -0.59 -5.31 -9.72
CA VAL A 244 -1.76 -6.11 -10.14
C VAL A 244 -2.04 -7.15 -9.08
N SER A 245 -3.11 -6.96 -8.31
CA SER A 245 -3.60 -7.93 -7.34
C SER A 245 -4.63 -8.86 -7.99
N VAL A 246 -4.46 -10.17 -7.85
CA VAL A 246 -5.37 -11.17 -8.39
C VAL A 246 -6.09 -11.93 -7.29
N HIS A 247 -7.40 -12.02 -7.41
CA HIS A 247 -8.36 -12.60 -6.50
C HIS A 247 -9.37 -13.49 -7.24
N ALA A 248 -10.23 -14.18 -6.50
CA ALA A 248 -11.36 -14.94 -7.04
C ALA A 248 -12.57 -14.78 -6.11
N ASN A 249 -13.53 -14.00 -6.57
CA ASN A 249 -14.66 -13.50 -5.83
C ASN A 249 -15.56 -14.62 -5.25
N ALA A 250 -16.38 -14.25 -4.27
CA ALA A 250 -17.42 -15.08 -3.72
C ALA A 250 -18.67 -14.27 -3.40
N SER A 251 -19.82 -14.89 -3.56
CA SER A 251 -21.10 -14.29 -3.21
C SER A 251 -22.03 -15.33 -2.61
N PRO A 252 -22.86 -14.94 -1.61
CA PRO A 252 -23.98 -15.80 -1.16
C PRO A 252 -25.05 -15.98 -2.27
N ARG A 253 -25.07 -15.11 -3.29
CA ARG A 253 -25.93 -15.23 -4.47
C ARG A 253 -25.19 -16.05 -5.53
N ALA A 254 -25.57 -17.32 -5.66
CA ALA A 254 -24.90 -18.28 -6.54
C ALA A 254 -24.99 -17.94 -8.04
N GLU A 255 -25.89 -17.04 -8.43
CA GLU A 255 -26.05 -16.56 -9.81
C GLU A 255 -25.04 -15.47 -10.21
N LEU A 256 -24.27 -14.92 -9.27
CA LEU A 256 -23.24 -13.95 -9.58
C LEU A 256 -22.00 -14.65 -10.16
N ALA A 257 -21.59 -14.18 -11.31
CA ALA A 257 -20.49 -14.75 -12.10
C ALA A 257 -19.77 -13.68 -12.90
N GLY A 258 -18.60 -14.03 -13.43
CA GLY A 258 -17.83 -13.21 -14.36
C GLY A 258 -16.64 -12.53 -13.70
N VAL A 259 -15.88 -11.83 -14.52
CA VAL A 259 -14.66 -11.13 -14.11
C VAL A 259 -15.01 -9.72 -13.66
N GLU A 260 -14.41 -9.27 -12.58
CA GLU A 260 -14.56 -7.90 -12.09
C GLU A 260 -13.19 -7.26 -11.87
N LEU A 261 -13.02 -6.02 -12.33
CA LEU A 261 -11.79 -5.24 -12.18
C LEU A 261 -12.07 -4.04 -11.29
N PHE A 262 -11.20 -3.79 -10.33
CA PHE A 262 -11.38 -2.71 -9.36
C PHE A 262 -10.20 -1.76 -9.33
N THR A 263 -10.50 -0.45 -9.39
CA THR A 263 -9.58 0.62 -9.03
C THR A 263 -9.98 1.26 -7.72
N LEU A 264 -9.03 1.96 -7.07
CA LEU A 264 -9.30 2.64 -5.82
C LEU A 264 -10.31 3.77 -6.02
N GLN A 265 -11.37 3.79 -5.22
CA GLN A 265 -12.29 4.92 -5.06
C GLN A 265 -13.05 4.84 -3.74
N GLU A 266 -13.51 6.01 -3.26
CA GLU A 266 -14.29 6.13 -2.02
C GLU A 266 -15.73 5.66 -2.15
N ASN A 267 -16.38 5.99 -3.27
CA ASN A 267 -17.79 5.67 -3.52
C ASN A 267 -17.89 4.34 -4.25
N ALA A 268 -18.57 3.40 -3.62
CA ALA A 268 -18.80 2.09 -4.18
C ALA A 268 -20.22 1.61 -3.88
N GLU A 269 -20.75 0.76 -4.75
CA GLU A 269 -22.01 0.07 -4.53
C GLU A 269 -21.93 -0.85 -3.30
N ARG A 270 -23.07 -1.13 -2.65
CA ARG A 270 -23.12 -1.98 -1.45
C ARG A 270 -22.43 -3.34 -1.60
N GLN A 271 -22.51 -3.93 -2.79
CA GLN A 271 -21.86 -5.22 -3.06
C GLN A 271 -20.35 -5.07 -3.06
N THR A 272 -19.80 -4.04 -3.70
CA THR A 272 -18.37 -3.72 -3.70
C THR A 272 -17.88 -3.37 -2.31
N LEU A 273 -18.65 -2.66 -1.49
CA LEU A 273 -18.29 -2.37 -0.10
C LEU A 273 -18.17 -3.65 0.74
N ARG A 274 -19.05 -4.64 0.55
CA ARG A 274 -18.95 -5.94 1.22
C ARG A 274 -17.72 -6.72 0.78
N LEU A 275 -17.42 -6.71 -0.51
CA LEU A 275 -16.21 -7.31 -1.04
C LEU A 275 -14.96 -6.62 -0.47
N ALA A 276 -14.89 -5.29 -0.54
CA ALA A 276 -13.77 -4.53 0.01
C ALA A 276 -13.60 -4.78 1.54
N ALA A 277 -14.69 -4.88 2.29
CA ALA A 277 -14.63 -5.24 3.71
C ALA A 277 -13.96 -6.61 3.92
N ARG A 278 -14.36 -7.60 3.13
CA ARG A 278 -13.77 -8.95 3.19
C ARG A 278 -12.28 -8.92 2.87
N GLU A 279 -11.89 -8.25 1.78
CA GLU A 279 -10.49 -8.17 1.33
C GLU A 279 -9.63 -7.32 2.28
N ASN A 280 -10.22 -6.30 2.91
CA ASN A 280 -9.56 -5.49 3.93
C ASN A 280 -9.47 -6.19 5.30
N GLY A 281 -10.14 -7.35 5.49
CA GLY A 281 -10.19 -8.08 6.76
C GLY A 281 -11.00 -7.38 7.85
N VAL A 282 -12.07 -6.65 7.48
CA VAL A 282 -12.90 -5.84 8.40
C VAL A 282 -14.38 -6.20 8.27
N ALA A 283 -15.19 -5.84 9.28
CA ALA A 283 -16.63 -5.98 9.17
C ALA A 283 -17.21 -4.95 8.16
N PRO A 284 -18.29 -5.27 7.41
CA PRO A 284 -18.88 -4.36 6.43
C PRO A 284 -19.31 -3.00 7.00
N ALA A 285 -19.65 -2.93 8.30
CA ALA A 285 -20.01 -1.71 9.00
C ALA A 285 -18.78 -0.82 9.32
N GLU A 286 -17.59 -1.40 9.29
CA GLU A 286 -16.31 -0.74 9.61
C GLU A 286 -15.62 -0.15 8.36
N VAL A 287 -16.20 -0.32 7.17
CA VAL A 287 -15.76 0.40 5.96
C VAL A 287 -16.19 1.88 6.11
N ASP A 288 -15.39 2.60 6.88
CA ASP A 288 -15.66 3.90 7.47
C ASP A 288 -15.74 5.04 6.44
N PRO A 289 -16.56 6.11 6.71
CA PRO A 289 -16.55 7.40 6.03
C PRO A 289 -15.17 8.07 5.96
N LEU A 290 -14.32 7.92 7.00
CA LEU A 290 -12.96 8.48 7.02
C LEU A 290 -12.08 7.86 5.94
N GLN A 291 -12.19 6.56 5.70
CA GLN A 291 -11.46 5.88 4.63
C GLN A 291 -11.87 6.36 3.25
N ARG A 292 -13.14 6.74 3.10
CA ARG A 292 -13.63 7.39 1.87
C ARG A 292 -13.00 8.76 1.69
N LEU A 293 -12.84 9.52 2.76
CA LEU A 293 -12.16 10.83 2.72
C LEU A 293 -10.68 10.70 2.37
N LEU A 294 -9.98 9.73 2.95
CA LEU A 294 -8.55 9.48 2.68
C LEU A 294 -8.32 8.97 1.24
N ALA A 295 -9.24 8.17 0.70
CA ALA A 295 -9.22 7.80 -0.71
C ALA A 295 -9.39 9.01 -1.64
N ARG A 296 -10.19 10.02 -1.25
CA ARG A 296 -10.34 11.30 -1.97
C ARG A 296 -9.02 12.04 -2.14
N LEU A 297 -8.23 12.11 -1.08
CA LEU A 297 -6.96 12.86 -1.08
C LEU A 297 -5.89 12.23 -1.97
N ARG A 298 -6.08 10.96 -2.40
CA ARG A 298 -5.17 10.22 -3.28
C ARG A 298 -5.64 10.11 -4.74
N LEU A 299 -6.77 10.69 -5.09
CA LEU A 299 -7.32 10.68 -6.46
C LEU A 299 -6.56 11.59 -7.44
N THR A 300 -5.23 11.62 -7.37
CA THR A 300 -4.37 12.40 -8.24
C THR A 300 -3.89 11.60 -9.46
N GLU A 301 -2.65 11.77 -9.87
CA GLU A 301 -2.08 11.13 -11.07
C GLU A 301 -2.08 9.58 -11.00
N ALA A 302 -1.84 8.98 -9.83
CA ALA A 302 -1.88 7.52 -9.67
C ALA A 302 -3.27 6.95 -9.94
N GLY A 303 -4.34 7.66 -9.53
CA GLY A 303 -5.73 7.26 -9.79
C GLY A 303 -6.08 7.30 -11.27
N ALA A 304 -5.66 8.34 -11.99
CA ALA A 304 -5.86 8.44 -13.43
C ALA A 304 -5.13 7.32 -14.19
N ARG A 305 -3.88 7.02 -13.81
CA ARG A 305 -3.09 5.93 -14.39
C ARG A 305 -3.64 4.55 -14.04
N SER A 306 -4.14 4.36 -12.81
CA SER A 306 -4.85 3.12 -12.43
C SER A 306 -6.10 2.91 -13.26
N SER A 307 -6.85 3.97 -13.52
CA SER A 307 -8.05 3.91 -14.37
C SER A 307 -7.70 3.57 -15.82
N LEU A 308 -6.59 4.11 -16.35
CA LEU A 308 -6.09 3.78 -17.69
C LEU A 308 -5.63 2.31 -17.75
N LEU A 309 -4.83 1.85 -16.80
CA LEU A 309 -4.42 0.45 -16.66
C LEU A 309 -5.65 -0.48 -16.66
N ALA A 310 -6.63 -0.18 -15.82
CA ALA A 310 -7.84 -0.97 -15.71
C ALA A 310 -8.64 -1.03 -17.01
N LYS A 311 -8.75 0.09 -17.76
CA LYS A 311 -9.41 0.14 -19.06
C LYS A 311 -8.70 -0.74 -20.11
N GLN A 312 -7.35 -0.70 -20.14
CA GLN A 312 -6.59 -1.52 -21.09
C GLN A 312 -6.74 -3.00 -20.76
N VAL A 313 -6.57 -3.39 -19.49
CA VAL A 313 -6.75 -4.78 -19.05
C VAL A 313 -8.18 -5.27 -19.28
N HIS A 314 -9.18 -4.45 -18.95
CA HIS A 314 -10.59 -4.79 -19.19
C HIS A 314 -10.86 -5.07 -20.68
N ARG A 315 -10.36 -4.23 -21.59
CA ARG A 315 -10.55 -4.38 -23.05
C ARG A 315 -9.98 -5.72 -23.53
N GLU A 316 -8.78 -6.06 -23.13
CA GLU A 316 -8.15 -7.31 -23.55
C GLU A 316 -8.89 -8.54 -22.99
N ILE A 317 -9.27 -8.51 -21.71
CA ILE A 317 -10.07 -9.59 -21.11
C ILE A 317 -11.42 -9.72 -21.83
N ALA A 318 -12.13 -8.62 -22.07
CA ALA A 318 -13.44 -8.66 -22.73
C ALA A 318 -13.35 -9.28 -24.14
N SER A 319 -12.35 -8.88 -24.93
CA SER A 319 -12.13 -9.42 -26.26
C SER A 319 -11.65 -10.88 -26.20
N GLY A 320 -10.50 -11.15 -25.60
CA GLY A 320 -9.86 -12.45 -25.68
C GLY A 320 -10.58 -13.57 -24.92
N MET A 321 -11.19 -13.27 -23.77
CA MET A 321 -11.98 -14.24 -23.03
C MET A 321 -13.35 -14.45 -23.66
N GLY A 322 -13.98 -13.39 -24.18
CA GLY A 322 -15.26 -13.47 -24.87
C GLY A 322 -15.23 -14.35 -26.12
N GLU A 323 -14.14 -14.30 -26.89
CA GLU A 323 -13.93 -15.16 -28.05
C GLU A 323 -13.80 -16.65 -27.67
N ARG A 324 -13.05 -16.95 -26.59
CA ARG A 324 -12.76 -18.33 -26.17
C ARG A 324 -13.85 -18.95 -25.31
N TRP A 325 -14.53 -18.15 -24.53
CA TRP A 325 -15.62 -18.56 -23.63
C TRP A 325 -16.85 -17.67 -23.81
N PRO A 326 -17.59 -17.80 -24.92
CA PRO A 326 -18.75 -16.94 -25.22
C PRO A 326 -19.87 -17.00 -24.17
N SER A 327 -19.89 -18.07 -23.36
CA SER A 327 -20.82 -18.23 -22.24
C SER A 327 -20.36 -17.52 -20.96
N ALA A 328 -19.15 -16.98 -20.93
CA ALA A 328 -18.68 -16.15 -19.81
C ALA A 328 -19.37 -14.80 -19.85
N ARG A 329 -19.67 -14.24 -18.67
CA ARG A 329 -20.21 -12.87 -18.59
C ARG A 329 -19.13 -11.88 -19.00
N GLU A 330 -19.56 -10.78 -19.61
CA GLU A 330 -18.70 -9.66 -19.90
C GLU A 330 -18.04 -9.14 -18.61
N PRO A 331 -16.72 -8.85 -18.63
CA PRO A 331 -16.03 -8.32 -17.46
C PRO A 331 -16.58 -6.96 -17.07
N ALA A 332 -16.62 -6.69 -15.77
CA ALA A 332 -17.08 -5.41 -15.23
C ALA A 332 -15.92 -4.57 -14.69
N LEU A 333 -15.90 -3.28 -15.05
CA LEU A 333 -14.98 -2.32 -14.47
C LEU A 333 -15.68 -1.57 -13.35
N LYS A 334 -15.13 -1.67 -12.13
CA LYS A 334 -15.70 -1.14 -10.89
C LYS A 334 -14.68 -0.35 -10.10
N GLN A 335 -15.13 0.23 -9.00
CA GLN A 335 -14.30 1.01 -8.11
C GLN A 335 -14.66 0.69 -6.66
N GLY A 336 -13.64 0.71 -5.75
CA GLY A 336 -13.89 0.41 -4.35
C GLY A 336 -12.72 0.75 -3.42
N PRO A 337 -12.98 0.83 -2.11
CA PRO A 337 -12.00 1.22 -1.09
C PRO A 337 -11.14 0.04 -0.64
N PHE A 338 -10.41 -0.57 -1.56
CA PHE A 338 -9.49 -1.68 -1.26
C PHE A 338 -8.17 -1.17 -0.67
N TYR A 339 -7.80 -1.65 0.51
CA TYR A 339 -6.59 -1.21 1.21
C TYR A 339 -5.31 -1.55 0.47
N VAL A 340 -5.24 -2.69 -0.19
CA VAL A 340 -4.08 -3.07 -0.98
C VAL A 340 -3.81 -2.09 -2.13
N LEU A 341 -4.87 -1.48 -2.70
CA LEU A 341 -4.74 -0.42 -3.70
C LEU A 341 -4.42 0.93 -3.06
N TYR A 342 -4.99 1.22 -1.88
CA TYR A 342 -4.73 2.44 -1.13
C TYR A 342 -3.29 2.54 -0.63
N LEU A 343 -2.71 1.42 -0.18
CA LEU A 343 -1.35 1.35 0.34
C LEU A 343 -0.27 1.38 -0.76
N SER A 344 -0.65 1.19 -2.02
CA SER A 344 0.26 1.24 -3.16
C SER A 344 0.49 2.68 -3.65
N ASP A 345 1.73 3.02 -3.99
CA ASP A 345 2.12 4.34 -4.53
C ASP A 345 2.22 4.34 -6.07
N MET A 346 2.01 3.19 -6.68
CA MET A 346 2.05 2.99 -8.12
C MET A 346 0.65 2.77 -8.70
N PRO A 347 0.43 2.89 -10.02
CA PRO A 347 -0.81 2.48 -10.68
C PRO A 347 -1.18 1.06 -10.28
N ALA A 348 -2.38 0.88 -9.73
CA ALA A 348 -2.80 -0.35 -9.08
C ALA A 348 -4.18 -0.82 -9.56
N LEU A 349 -4.31 -2.13 -9.74
CA LEU A 349 -5.53 -2.81 -10.19
C LEU A 349 -5.75 -4.09 -9.37
N LEU A 350 -6.98 -4.33 -8.93
CA LEU A 350 -7.40 -5.60 -8.36
C LEU A 350 -8.34 -6.31 -9.36
N ILE A 351 -8.09 -7.59 -9.59
CA ILE A 351 -8.83 -8.42 -10.54
C ILE A 351 -9.44 -9.61 -9.82
N GLU A 352 -10.75 -9.70 -9.82
CA GLU A 352 -11.52 -10.88 -9.46
C GLU A 352 -11.71 -11.72 -10.73
N ALA A 353 -10.99 -12.83 -10.84
CA ALA A 353 -10.92 -13.63 -12.07
C ALA A 353 -12.17 -14.49 -12.34
N GLY A 354 -13.17 -14.40 -11.48
CA GLY A 354 -14.43 -15.14 -11.50
C GLY A 354 -14.90 -15.44 -10.07
N PHE A 355 -16.07 -16.04 -9.94
CA PHE A 355 -16.66 -16.35 -8.62
C PHE A 355 -16.43 -17.82 -8.25
N VAL A 356 -15.69 -18.10 -7.19
CA VAL A 356 -15.49 -19.48 -6.68
C VAL A 356 -16.80 -20.13 -6.21
N THR A 357 -17.82 -19.33 -5.91
CA THR A 357 -19.17 -19.76 -5.51
C THR A 357 -20.12 -20.02 -6.69
N HIS A 358 -19.80 -19.55 -7.89
CA HIS A 358 -20.55 -19.84 -9.11
C HIS A 358 -20.05 -21.14 -9.76
N ARG A 359 -20.94 -22.02 -10.13
CA ARG A 359 -20.58 -23.37 -10.63
C ARG A 359 -19.65 -23.33 -11.83
N ASP A 360 -20.00 -22.58 -12.87
CA ASP A 360 -19.25 -22.54 -14.12
C ASP A 360 -17.93 -21.79 -13.96
N ASP A 361 -17.91 -20.68 -13.18
CA ASP A 361 -16.68 -19.97 -12.88
C ASP A 361 -15.72 -20.84 -12.06
N ALA A 362 -16.22 -21.54 -11.04
CA ALA A 362 -15.42 -22.47 -10.25
C ALA A 362 -14.84 -23.62 -11.09
N TYR A 363 -15.55 -24.06 -12.14
CA TYR A 363 -15.03 -25.02 -13.10
C TYR A 363 -13.90 -24.39 -13.94
N ARG A 364 -14.13 -23.20 -14.52
CA ARG A 364 -13.13 -22.47 -15.31
C ARG A 364 -11.88 -22.15 -14.49
N LEU A 365 -12.04 -21.68 -13.23
CA LEU A 365 -10.92 -21.34 -12.34
C LEU A 365 -10.04 -22.54 -11.94
N ARG A 366 -10.52 -23.77 -12.13
CA ARG A 366 -9.70 -24.99 -12.00
C ARG A 366 -8.96 -25.37 -13.27
N ASP A 367 -9.39 -24.83 -14.40
CA ASP A 367 -8.82 -25.17 -15.70
C ASP A 367 -7.52 -24.37 -15.96
N PRO A 368 -6.37 -25.06 -16.11
CA PRO A 368 -5.11 -24.38 -16.43
C PRO A 368 -5.15 -23.62 -17.77
N GLU A 369 -6.00 -24.02 -18.71
CA GLU A 369 -6.14 -23.33 -19.99
C GLU A 369 -6.86 -21.99 -19.81
N TYR A 370 -7.93 -21.96 -19.02
CA TYR A 370 -8.60 -20.74 -18.65
C TYR A 370 -7.67 -19.75 -17.92
N LEU A 371 -6.89 -20.23 -16.93
CA LEU A 371 -5.93 -19.39 -16.21
C LEU A 371 -4.81 -18.88 -17.12
N ARG A 372 -4.38 -19.66 -18.10
CA ARG A 372 -3.38 -19.19 -19.10
C ARG A 372 -3.94 -18.11 -20.00
N ALA A 373 -5.16 -18.28 -20.50
CA ALA A 373 -5.81 -17.28 -21.32
C ALA A 373 -6.04 -15.99 -20.53
N MET A 374 -6.57 -16.08 -19.31
CA MET A 374 -6.75 -14.94 -18.43
C MET A 374 -5.44 -14.17 -18.18
N ALA A 375 -4.37 -14.90 -17.85
CA ALA A 375 -3.04 -14.33 -17.64
C ALA A 375 -2.49 -13.65 -18.90
N GLU A 376 -2.76 -14.22 -20.07
CA GLU A 376 -2.36 -13.67 -21.36
C GLU A 376 -3.06 -12.34 -21.65
N GLU A 377 -4.39 -12.29 -21.45
CA GLU A 377 -5.16 -11.07 -21.70
C GLU A 377 -4.82 -9.97 -20.67
N ILE A 378 -4.60 -10.31 -19.39
CA ILE A 378 -4.10 -9.35 -18.39
C ILE A 378 -2.74 -8.79 -18.84
N ALA A 379 -1.82 -9.65 -19.29
CA ALA A 379 -0.47 -9.22 -19.68
C ALA A 379 -0.49 -8.32 -20.93
N LYS A 380 -1.37 -8.58 -21.92
CA LYS A 380 -1.59 -7.69 -23.07
C LYS A 380 -2.11 -6.33 -22.62
N GLY A 381 -3.05 -6.29 -21.69
CA GLY A 381 -3.58 -5.05 -21.15
C GLY A 381 -2.51 -4.21 -20.44
N VAL A 382 -1.63 -4.84 -19.66
CA VAL A 382 -0.48 -4.17 -19.03
C VAL A 382 0.51 -3.67 -20.09
N GLU A 383 0.75 -4.43 -21.15
CA GLU A 383 1.61 -4.02 -22.27
C GLU A 383 1.06 -2.79 -22.99
N ARG A 384 -0.25 -2.78 -23.32
CA ARG A 384 -0.91 -1.60 -23.92
C ARG A 384 -0.85 -0.38 -23.01
N PHE A 385 -1.02 -0.57 -21.71
CA PHE A 385 -0.85 0.51 -20.74
C PHE A 385 0.57 1.09 -20.79
N ARG A 386 1.62 0.23 -20.77
CA ARG A 386 3.01 0.67 -20.93
C ARG A 386 3.20 1.51 -22.18
N ASP A 387 2.71 1.01 -23.32
CA ASP A 387 2.90 1.64 -24.63
C ASP A 387 2.13 2.97 -24.72
N GLU A 388 0.96 3.10 -24.07
CA GLU A 388 0.18 4.33 -24.03
C GLU A 388 0.81 5.42 -23.14
N VAL A 389 1.48 5.03 -22.04
CA VAL A 389 2.17 6.01 -21.16
C VAL A 389 3.59 6.35 -21.62
N ALA A 390 4.21 5.55 -22.48
CA ALA A 390 5.58 5.76 -22.95
C ALA A 390 5.82 7.12 -23.63
N PRO A 391 4.95 7.65 -24.51
CA PRO A 391 5.10 8.97 -25.11
C PRO A 391 5.08 10.09 -24.06
N LEU A 392 4.21 10.00 -23.05
CA LEU A 392 4.10 10.98 -21.96
C LEU A 392 5.39 11.06 -21.13
N VAL A 393 6.10 9.93 -21.01
CA VAL A 393 7.42 9.86 -20.36
C VAL A 393 8.51 10.52 -21.21
N ALA A 394 8.45 10.37 -22.53
CA ALA A 394 9.44 10.91 -23.46
C ALA A 394 9.35 12.44 -23.58
N GLU A 395 8.13 12.99 -23.62
CA GLU A 395 7.89 14.44 -23.75
C GLU A 395 8.35 15.25 -22.53
N ARG A 396 8.47 14.63 -21.36
CA ARG A 396 8.88 15.28 -20.10
C ARG A 396 10.36 15.06 -19.73
N ARG A 397 11.17 14.43 -20.60
CA ARG A 397 12.62 14.41 -20.40
C ARG A 397 13.19 15.76 -20.85
N PRO A 398 13.87 16.52 -19.94
CA PRO A 398 14.53 17.77 -20.27
C PRO A 398 15.64 17.58 -21.30
#